data_a3b0ea28f4a1c2d533a693390562b77e
#
_entry.id   a3b0ea28f4a1c2d533a693390562b77e
#
_cell.length_a   1.000
_cell.length_b   1.000
_cell.length_c   1.000
_cell.angle_alpha   90.00
_cell.angle_beta   90.00
_cell.angle_gamma   90.00
#
_symmetry.space_group_name_H-M   'P 1'
#
loop_
_entity.id
_entity.type
_entity.pdbx_description
1 polymer ?
#
loop_
_entity_poly.entity_id
_entity_poly.type
_entity_poly.pdbx_seq_one_letter_code
_entity_poly.pdbx_strand_id
1 'polypeptide(L)'
;MSKPFVVVSCPIDTYSGYGSRARDVVRALMRSDKYDVKILSQRWGNTPYGFLNENNPEEKKMKDAIIPPQLQRQPDVWIQISVPDEFQKLGKFNIGITAGIETDLCDVRFIQGANRMDLILGSSNHSLYALKNSVYEQKDKAGKAVGHIKLETPTDILFEGVDLEKYFPIEPKDLPKTELVQSLDTIEEDFSFLYVGHWLRGAIGEDRKNTGLLVKTFLETFKNKKKAPALIMKTMTGPASIMDRNEVLKKIDAIRKSVQGRLPNIYLIHGDIEDSDVNHLYNHPKVKAMINLTKGEGFGRPLLEFTRSKKPIIASNWSGHLDFLNKEFASLVPGEVKPVHESVVQDRLILKESKWFAPDASFASLLMKDYVNSYKGYETKGKRLAHYCKENFSFEKMQEKLEAIMDKNAPKKVEIKLPNIKKISLPKKDD
;
A
#
# COMPACT_ATOMS: atom_id res chain seq x y z
N MET A 1 -31.17 -10.27 16.61
CA MET A 1 -30.91 -8.80 16.40
C MET A 1 -30.47 -8.60 14.97
N SER A 2 -30.86 -7.50 14.29
CA SER A 2 -30.34 -7.18 12.96
C SER A 2 -28.88 -6.70 13.11
N LYS A 3 -27.98 -7.17 12.21
CA LYS A 3 -26.58 -6.74 12.18
C LYS A 3 -26.47 -5.22 11.98
N PRO A 4 -25.45 -4.52 12.54
CA PRO A 4 -25.18 -3.12 12.21
C PRO A 4 -24.96 -2.95 10.71
N PHE A 5 -25.54 -1.90 10.14
CA PHE A 5 -25.41 -1.57 8.73
C PHE A 5 -24.13 -0.78 8.48
N VAL A 6 -23.20 -1.38 7.75
CA VAL A 6 -21.90 -0.80 7.42
C VAL A 6 -21.83 -0.53 5.92
N VAL A 7 -21.50 0.70 5.53
CA VAL A 7 -21.22 1.04 4.13
C VAL A 7 -19.73 1.38 4.00
N VAL A 8 -19.06 0.67 3.09
CA VAL A 8 -17.65 0.93 2.74
C VAL A 8 -17.59 1.63 1.38
N SER A 9 -17.23 2.91 1.39
CA SER A 9 -17.00 3.68 0.18
C SER A 9 -15.54 3.60 -0.20
N CYS A 10 -15.22 2.95 -1.34
CA CYS A 10 -13.86 2.59 -1.66
C CYS A 10 -13.66 2.20 -3.13
N PRO A 11 -12.41 2.23 -3.65
CA PRO A 11 -12.10 1.80 -5.01
C PRO A 11 -11.99 0.27 -5.16
N ILE A 12 -13.03 -0.45 -4.75
CA ILE A 12 -13.05 -1.93 -4.60
C ILE A 12 -12.65 -2.68 -5.87
N ASP A 13 -13.06 -2.18 -7.04
CA ASP A 13 -12.95 -2.84 -8.34
C ASP A 13 -11.80 -2.29 -9.21
N THR A 14 -10.78 -1.68 -8.58
CA THR A 14 -9.64 -1.07 -9.29
C THR A 14 -8.34 -1.84 -9.12
N TYR A 15 -7.46 -1.76 -10.14
CA TYR A 15 -6.11 -2.31 -10.14
C TYR A 15 -5.12 -1.33 -9.46
N SER A 16 -5.37 -1.00 -8.19
CA SER A 16 -4.55 -0.05 -7.43
C SER A 16 -4.23 -0.55 -6.03
N GLY A 17 -3.22 0.04 -5.38
CA GLY A 17 -2.90 -0.24 -3.98
C GLY A 17 -4.09 0.08 -3.05
N TYR A 18 -4.82 1.17 -3.30
CA TYR A 18 -6.05 1.50 -2.59
C TYR A 18 -7.17 0.48 -2.87
N GLY A 19 -7.27 -0.04 -4.10
CA GLY A 19 -8.19 -1.14 -4.44
C GLY A 19 -7.86 -2.42 -3.68
N SER A 20 -6.59 -2.81 -3.62
CA SER A 20 -6.14 -3.96 -2.82
C SER A 20 -6.45 -3.77 -1.34
N ARG A 21 -6.18 -2.58 -0.79
CA ARG A 21 -6.52 -2.23 0.58
C ARG A 21 -8.03 -2.30 0.84
N ALA A 22 -8.83 -1.80 -0.10
CA ALA A 22 -10.29 -1.85 -0.02
C ALA A 22 -10.80 -3.28 0.06
N ARG A 23 -10.30 -4.16 -0.83
CA ARG A 23 -10.66 -5.59 -0.82
C ARG A 23 -10.30 -6.28 0.48
N ASP A 24 -9.14 -6.00 1.07
CA ASP A 24 -8.73 -6.58 2.35
C ASP A 24 -9.64 -6.13 3.49
N VAL A 25 -9.98 -4.85 3.59
CA VAL A 25 -10.88 -4.32 4.63
C VAL A 25 -12.28 -4.88 4.49
N VAL A 26 -12.83 -4.91 3.26
CA VAL A 26 -14.16 -5.46 3.00
C VAL A 26 -14.21 -6.96 3.29
N ARG A 27 -13.17 -7.71 2.86
CA ARG A 27 -13.04 -9.15 3.14
C ARG A 27 -13.03 -9.44 4.64
N ALA A 28 -12.27 -8.66 5.41
CA ALA A 28 -12.20 -8.80 6.86
C ALA A 28 -13.56 -8.54 7.52
N LEU A 29 -14.28 -7.49 7.11
CA LEU A 29 -15.61 -7.18 7.62
C LEU A 29 -16.65 -8.28 7.27
N MET A 30 -16.60 -8.81 6.04
CA MET A 30 -17.50 -9.87 5.60
C MET A 30 -17.19 -11.21 6.28
N ARG A 31 -15.92 -11.57 6.48
CA ARG A 31 -15.51 -12.80 7.17
C ARG A 31 -15.90 -12.79 8.65
N SER A 32 -15.94 -11.64 9.30
CA SER A 32 -16.35 -11.52 10.70
C SER A 32 -17.84 -11.89 10.91
N ASP A 33 -18.65 -11.78 9.87
CA ASP A 33 -20.11 -12.00 9.88
C ASP A 33 -20.90 -11.18 10.91
N LYS A 34 -20.27 -10.15 11.51
CA LYS A 34 -20.87 -9.28 12.53
C LYS A 34 -21.72 -8.15 11.94
N TYR A 35 -21.55 -7.83 10.64
CA TYR A 35 -22.09 -6.63 9.99
C TYR A 35 -22.90 -6.96 8.73
N ASP A 36 -23.90 -6.11 8.43
CA ASP A 36 -24.53 -6.02 7.10
C ASP A 36 -23.69 -5.07 6.25
N VAL A 37 -22.76 -5.62 5.48
CA VAL A 37 -21.76 -4.85 4.70
C VAL A 37 -22.29 -4.55 3.31
N LYS A 38 -22.30 -3.28 2.92
CA LYS A 38 -22.54 -2.82 1.56
C LYS A 38 -21.35 -1.98 1.07
N ILE A 39 -21.17 -1.94 -0.23
CA ILE A 39 -20.03 -1.28 -0.87
C ILE A 39 -20.54 -0.17 -1.78
N LEU A 40 -20.03 1.04 -1.59
CA LEU A 40 -20.15 2.12 -2.55
C LEU A 40 -18.85 2.20 -3.36
N SER A 41 -18.88 1.65 -4.57
CA SER A 41 -17.70 1.58 -5.43
C SER A 41 -17.31 2.96 -5.96
N GLN A 42 -16.02 3.31 -5.82
CA GLN A 42 -15.44 4.56 -6.31
C GLN A 42 -14.38 4.28 -7.39
N ARG A 43 -14.14 5.25 -8.25
CA ARG A 43 -12.98 5.25 -9.15
C ARG A 43 -11.72 5.69 -8.42
N TRP A 44 -10.56 5.29 -8.93
CA TRP A 44 -9.26 5.72 -8.43
C TRP A 44 -8.44 6.30 -9.58
N GLY A 45 -8.57 7.60 -9.78
CA GLY A 45 -7.94 8.30 -10.91
C GLY A 45 -8.20 7.60 -12.25
N ASN A 46 -7.13 7.39 -13.02
CA ASN A 46 -7.16 6.70 -14.32
C ASN A 46 -6.83 5.20 -14.22
N THR A 47 -6.84 4.63 -13.00
CA THR A 47 -6.55 3.20 -12.81
C THR A 47 -7.59 2.32 -13.51
N PRO A 48 -7.20 1.20 -14.16
CA PRO A 48 -8.13 0.25 -14.75
C PRO A 48 -9.17 -0.24 -13.74
N TYR A 49 -10.37 -0.48 -14.24
CA TYR A 49 -11.53 -0.98 -13.49
C TYR A 49 -11.84 -2.41 -13.92
N GLY A 50 -12.61 -3.17 -13.12
CA GLY A 50 -12.98 -4.54 -13.46
C GLY A 50 -12.02 -5.57 -12.86
N PHE A 51 -11.50 -5.32 -11.65
CA PHE A 51 -10.64 -6.28 -10.93
C PHE A 51 -11.43 -7.49 -10.43
N LEU A 52 -12.67 -7.28 -9.93
CA LEU A 52 -13.45 -8.31 -9.24
C LEU A 52 -13.88 -9.42 -10.21
N ASN A 53 -13.42 -10.63 -9.96
CA ASN A 53 -13.69 -11.82 -10.75
C ASN A 53 -14.85 -12.62 -10.16
N GLU A 54 -15.93 -12.83 -10.94
CA GLU A 54 -17.13 -13.58 -10.51
C GLU A 54 -16.86 -15.08 -10.29
N ASN A 55 -15.78 -15.61 -10.84
CA ASN A 55 -15.38 -17.00 -10.60
C ASN A 55 -14.71 -17.19 -9.23
N ASN A 56 -14.28 -16.11 -8.57
CA ASN A 56 -13.79 -16.15 -7.20
C ASN A 56 -14.96 -15.91 -6.22
N PRO A 57 -15.32 -16.88 -5.36
CA PRO A 57 -16.48 -16.76 -4.48
C PRO A 57 -16.44 -15.54 -3.52
N GLU A 58 -15.26 -15.13 -3.05
CA GLU A 58 -15.13 -13.96 -2.18
C GLU A 58 -15.31 -12.66 -2.96
N GLU A 59 -14.69 -12.57 -4.14
CA GLU A 59 -14.82 -11.39 -5.01
C GLU A 59 -16.24 -11.24 -5.57
N LYS A 60 -16.91 -12.37 -5.87
CA LYS A 60 -18.33 -12.39 -6.21
C LYS A 60 -19.19 -11.83 -5.07
N LYS A 61 -18.95 -12.23 -3.83
CA LYS A 61 -19.67 -11.66 -2.67
C LYS A 61 -19.47 -10.15 -2.55
N MET A 62 -18.23 -9.65 -2.80
CA MET A 62 -17.95 -8.21 -2.82
C MET A 62 -18.74 -7.52 -3.94
N LYS A 63 -18.77 -8.10 -5.14
CA LYS A 63 -19.52 -7.57 -6.29
C LYS A 63 -21.01 -7.50 -6.03
N ASP A 64 -21.58 -8.55 -5.45
CA ASP A 64 -23.02 -8.64 -5.08
C ASP A 64 -23.39 -7.64 -3.96
N ALA A 65 -22.43 -7.18 -3.18
CA ALA A 65 -22.63 -6.18 -2.12
C ALA A 65 -22.52 -4.73 -2.60
N ILE A 66 -22.16 -4.49 -3.87
CA ILE A 66 -22.09 -3.13 -4.44
C ILE A 66 -23.51 -2.56 -4.58
N ILE A 67 -23.70 -1.36 -4.05
CA ILE A 67 -24.96 -0.63 -4.10
C ILE A 67 -24.89 0.60 -5.03
N PRO A 68 -26.04 1.08 -5.55
CA PRO A 68 -26.11 2.35 -6.25
C PRO A 68 -25.60 3.52 -5.40
N PRO A 69 -25.21 4.65 -5.99
CA PRO A 69 -24.69 5.82 -5.27
C PRO A 69 -25.65 6.42 -4.23
N GLN A 70 -26.95 6.19 -4.38
CA GLN A 70 -27.97 6.68 -3.45
C GLN A 70 -28.13 5.74 -2.24
N LEU A 71 -27.82 6.26 -1.04
CA LEU A 71 -28.07 5.56 0.20
C LEU A 71 -29.55 5.61 0.56
N GLN A 72 -30.19 4.45 0.74
CA GLN A 72 -31.62 4.36 1.14
C GLN A 72 -31.84 4.68 2.63
N ARG A 73 -30.79 4.50 3.45
CA ARG A 73 -30.82 4.81 4.89
C ARG A 73 -29.41 5.22 5.35
N GLN A 74 -29.36 5.96 6.46
CA GLN A 74 -28.08 6.32 7.08
C GLN A 74 -27.36 5.06 7.59
N PRO A 75 -26.08 4.84 7.24
CA PRO A 75 -25.28 3.74 7.80
C PRO A 75 -25.09 3.91 9.31
N ASP A 76 -25.07 2.78 10.04
CA ASP A 76 -24.60 2.79 11.42
C ASP A 76 -23.10 3.12 11.48
N VAL A 77 -22.32 2.57 10.52
CA VAL A 77 -20.92 2.90 10.31
C VAL A 77 -20.67 3.20 8.84
N TRP A 78 -20.06 4.34 8.56
CA TRP A 78 -19.52 4.73 7.26
C TRP A 78 -18.01 4.59 7.30
N ILE A 79 -17.46 3.78 6.39
CA ILE A 79 -16.01 3.63 6.21
C ILE A 79 -15.66 4.18 4.83
N GLN A 80 -14.76 5.14 4.74
CA GLN A 80 -14.28 5.64 3.47
C GLN A 80 -12.78 5.40 3.32
N ILE A 81 -12.39 4.71 2.23
CA ILE A 81 -11.00 4.37 1.92
C ILE A 81 -10.58 5.22 0.74
N SER A 82 -9.89 6.34 1.02
CA SER A 82 -9.48 7.33 0.02
C SER A 82 -8.42 8.27 0.58
N VAL A 83 -8.06 9.32 -0.18
CA VAL A 83 -7.29 10.46 0.32
C VAL A 83 -8.17 11.30 1.24
N PRO A 84 -7.60 11.91 2.32
CA PRO A 84 -8.41 12.53 3.37
C PRO A 84 -9.30 13.70 2.92
N ASP A 85 -8.91 14.48 1.92
CA ASP A 85 -9.71 15.61 1.42
C ASP A 85 -11.06 15.17 0.80
N GLU A 86 -11.18 13.91 0.39
CA GLU A 86 -12.40 13.31 -0.15
C GLU A 86 -13.34 12.74 0.94
N PHE A 87 -12.93 12.67 2.20
CA PHE A 87 -13.72 12.08 3.27
C PHE A 87 -15.04 12.82 3.50
N GLN A 88 -16.13 12.06 3.68
CA GLN A 88 -17.49 12.54 3.90
C GLN A 88 -18.09 11.94 5.17
N LYS A 89 -18.83 12.72 5.92
CA LYS A 89 -19.51 12.29 7.14
C LYS A 89 -20.96 11.90 6.81
N LEU A 90 -21.21 10.63 6.51
CA LEU A 90 -22.52 10.11 6.08
C LEU A 90 -23.13 9.11 7.05
N GLY A 91 -22.34 8.47 7.90
CA GLY A 91 -22.78 7.50 8.91
C GLY A 91 -23.10 8.13 10.25
N LYS A 92 -23.62 7.31 11.17
CA LYS A 92 -23.71 7.67 12.59
C LYS A 92 -22.32 7.71 13.22
N PHE A 93 -21.44 6.81 12.78
CA PHE A 93 -20.00 6.80 13.08
C PHE A 93 -19.20 6.69 11.78
N ASN A 94 -18.13 7.48 11.63
CA ASN A 94 -17.43 7.69 10.37
C ASN A 94 -15.94 7.39 10.53
N ILE A 95 -15.43 6.44 9.75
CA ILE A 95 -14.03 6.03 9.74
C ILE A 95 -13.41 6.39 8.40
N GLY A 96 -12.32 7.16 8.42
CA GLY A 96 -11.46 7.41 7.26
C GLY A 96 -10.27 6.45 7.27
N ILE A 97 -10.03 5.74 6.17
CA ILE A 97 -8.84 4.89 6.00
C ILE A 97 -7.99 5.47 4.90
N THR A 98 -6.71 5.72 5.18
CA THR A 98 -5.78 6.32 4.22
C THR A 98 -4.38 5.73 4.33
N ALA A 99 -3.66 5.69 3.19
CA ALA A 99 -2.23 5.41 3.15
C ALA A 99 -1.39 6.67 3.49
N GLY A 100 -2.04 7.80 3.70
CA GLY A 100 -1.39 9.07 4.01
C GLY A 100 -0.64 9.68 2.82
N ILE A 101 0.36 10.48 3.14
CA ILE A 101 1.29 11.09 2.21
C ILE A 101 2.71 10.67 2.60
N GLU A 102 3.57 10.47 1.62
CA GLU A 102 4.92 9.97 1.84
C GLU A 102 5.95 11.06 2.14
N THR A 103 5.54 12.33 2.09
CA THR A 103 6.33 13.49 2.53
C THR A 103 6.10 13.81 4.01
N ASP A 104 6.85 14.76 4.56
CA ASP A 104 6.74 15.21 5.95
C ASP A 104 5.54 16.16 6.21
N LEU A 105 4.99 16.77 5.16
CA LEU A 105 3.85 17.69 5.22
C LEU A 105 2.74 17.26 4.27
N CYS A 106 1.49 17.47 4.67
CA CYS A 106 0.31 17.30 3.82
C CYS A 106 -0.43 18.64 3.66
N ASP A 107 -1.23 18.75 2.60
CA ASP A 107 -2.08 19.91 2.35
C ASP A 107 -3.12 20.11 3.46
N VAL A 108 -3.48 21.38 3.73
CA VAL A 108 -4.51 21.73 4.74
C VAL A 108 -5.85 21.05 4.47
N ARG A 109 -6.21 20.84 3.19
CA ARG A 109 -7.42 20.12 2.79
C ARG A 109 -7.48 18.69 3.34
N PHE A 110 -6.31 18.03 3.48
CA PHE A 110 -6.23 16.69 4.07
C PHE A 110 -6.57 16.71 5.56
N ILE A 111 -6.08 17.72 6.29
CA ILE A 111 -6.40 17.87 7.70
C ILE A 111 -7.88 18.18 7.90
N GLN A 112 -8.42 19.13 7.10
CA GLN A 112 -9.84 19.47 7.13
C GLN A 112 -10.72 18.26 6.79
N GLY A 113 -10.31 17.44 5.83
CA GLY A 113 -11.00 16.21 5.47
C GLY A 113 -10.95 15.15 6.57
N ALA A 114 -9.78 14.94 7.15
CA ALA A 114 -9.61 14.03 8.28
C ALA A 114 -10.47 14.46 9.48
N ASN A 115 -10.55 15.76 9.78
CA ASN A 115 -11.34 16.28 10.89
C ASN A 115 -12.87 16.18 10.68
N ARG A 116 -13.34 15.79 9.49
CA ARG A 116 -14.76 15.42 9.27
C ARG A 116 -15.12 14.05 9.84
N MET A 117 -14.14 13.19 10.05
CA MET A 117 -14.35 11.81 10.50
C MET A 117 -14.35 11.69 12.02
N ASP A 118 -14.88 10.60 12.54
CA ASP A 118 -14.87 10.30 13.98
C ASP A 118 -13.61 9.48 14.37
N LEU A 119 -12.98 8.81 13.38
CA LEU A 119 -11.74 8.06 13.52
C LEU A 119 -10.97 8.02 12.20
N ILE A 120 -9.64 8.17 12.26
CA ILE A 120 -8.75 7.98 11.11
C ILE A 120 -7.87 6.76 11.34
N LEU A 121 -7.83 5.86 10.35
CA LEU A 121 -6.95 4.71 10.33
C LEU A 121 -5.88 4.88 9.25
N GLY A 122 -4.62 4.93 9.67
CA GLY A 122 -3.47 4.93 8.77
C GLY A 122 -2.96 3.51 8.51
N SER A 123 -2.38 3.27 7.33
CA SER A 123 -1.75 1.98 7.00
C SER A 123 -0.47 1.73 7.81
N SER A 124 0.18 2.79 8.30
CA SER A 124 1.43 2.74 9.07
C SER A 124 1.56 3.96 9.97
N ASN A 125 2.56 3.95 10.86
CA ASN A 125 2.91 5.14 11.64
C ASN A 125 3.27 6.32 10.72
N HIS A 126 3.99 6.06 9.63
CA HIS A 126 4.37 7.09 8.67
C HIS A 126 3.18 7.67 7.92
N SER A 127 2.18 6.88 7.56
CA SER A 127 0.98 7.35 6.85
C SER A 127 0.18 8.40 7.66
N LEU A 128 0.31 8.40 8.98
CA LEU A 128 -0.28 9.41 9.86
C LEU A 128 0.68 10.57 10.20
N TYR A 129 1.97 10.42 9.86
CA TYR A 129 3.01 11.38 10.25
C TYR A 129 2.74 12.78 9.70
N ALA A 130 2.52 12.89 8.38
CA ALA A 130 2.25 14.17 7.74
C ALA A 130 0.96 14.84 8.27
N LEU A 131 -0.11 14.06 8.51
CA LEU A 131 -1.37 14.56 9.07
C LEU A 131 -1.19 15.12 10.49
N LYS A 132 -0.39 14.44 11.34
CA LYS A 132 -0.17 14.83 12.74
C LYS A 132 0.77 16.03 12.89
N ASN A 133 1.72 16.19 11.97
CA ASN A 133 2.76 17.20 12.07
C ASN A 133 2.48 18.46 11.25
N SER A 134 1.50 18.44 10.33
CA SER A 134 1.13 19.63 9.58
C SER A 134 0.19 20.52 10.41
N VAL A 135 0.60 21.77 10.61
CA VAL A 135 -0.18 22.80 11.32
C VAL A 135 -0.21 24.06 10.46
N TYR A 136 -1.40 24.58 10.23
CA TYR A 136 -1.61 25.77 9.41
C TYR A 136 -2.23 26.89 10.21
N GLU A 137 -1.77 28.12 9.99
CA GLU A 137 -2.38 29.31 10.57
C GLU A 137 -3.77 29.55 9.95
N GLN A 138 -4.79 29.66 10.79
CA GLN A 138 -6.12 30.06 10.37
C GLN A 138 -6.25 31.58 10.44
N LYS A 139 -6.62 32.21 9.30
CA LYS A 139 -6.83 33.65 9.23
C LYS A 139 -8.31 33.99 9.01
N ASP A 140 -8.77 35.10 9.59
CA ASP A 140 -10.06 35.67 9.31
C ASP A 140 -10.09 36.37 7.93
N LYS A 141 -11.26 36.93 7.56
CA LYS A 141 -11.41 37.64 6.29
C LYS A 141 -10.54 38.90 6.18
N ALA A 142 -10.06 39.44 7.30
CA ALA A 142 -9.15 40.60 7.37
C ALA A 142 -7.66 40.17 7.36
N GLY A 143 -7.35 38.86 7.27
CA GLY A 143 -5.99 38.33 7.26
C GLY A 143 -5.36 38.18 8.64
N LYS A 144 -6.09 38.43 9.74
CA LYS A 144 -5.62 38.31 11.11
C LYS A 144 -5.65 36.83 11.53
N ALA A 145 -4.59 36.38 12.18
CA ALA A 145 -4.54 35.03 12.75
C ALA A 145 -5.60 34.85 13.85
N VAL A 146 -6.45 33.82 13.72
CA VAL A 146 -7.54 33.50 14.65
C VAL A 146 -7.41 32.14 15.27
N GLY A 147 -6.43 31.33 14.85
CA GLY A 147 -6.20 29.99 15.36
C GLY A 147 -5.27 29.16 14.48
N HIS A 148 -5.31 27.85 14.68
CA HIS A 148 -4.55 26.89 13.89
C HIS A 148 -5.45 25.76 13.39
N ILE A 149 -5.22 25.31 12.16
CA ILE A 149 -5.82 24.09 11.60
C ILE A 149 -4.82 22.97 11.80
N LYS A 150 -5.18 21.97 12.59
CA LYS A 150 -4.40 20.77 12.89
C LYS A 150 -5.30 19.55 12.95
N LEU A 151 -4.74 18.36 12.97
CA LEU A 151 -5.49 17.13 13.14
C LEU A 151 -6.03 17.05 14.59
N GLU A 152 -7.35 16.97 14.71
CA GLU A 152 -8.07 16.84 15.99
C GLU A 152 -8.73 15.46 16.12
N THR A 153 -9.03 14.81 15.00
CA THR A 153 -9.66 13.49 14.98
C THR A 153 -8.74 12.42 15.56
N PRO A 154 -9.27 11.54 16.44
CA PRO A 154 -8.54 10.38 16.92
C PRO A 154 -7.99 9.51 15.79
N THR A 155 -6.82 8.93 16.00
CA THR A 155 -6.15 8.09 15.00
C THR A 155 -5.75 6.74 15.57
N ASP A 156 -5.77 5.70 14.74
CA ASP A 156 -5.16 4.39 15.05
C ASP A 156 -4.48 3.85 13.79
N ILE A 157 -3.66 2.81 13.95
CA ILE A 157 -3.01 2.11 12.84
C ILE A 157 -3.83 0.85 12.51
N LEU A 158 -4.19 0.72 11.24
CA LEU A 158 -4.66 -0.52 10.67
C LEU A 158 -3.69 -0.89 9.54
N PHE A 159 -2.69 -1.69 9.84
CA PHE A 159 -1.67 -2.10 8.86
C PHE A 159 -2.28 -2.94 7.72
N GLU A 160 -1.54 -3.10 6.61
CA GLU A 160 -1.93 -3.99 5.51
C GLU A 160 -1.42 -5.40 5.79
N GLY A 161 -2.30 -6.39 5.81
CA GLY A 161 -1.94 -7.78 6.07
C GLY A 161 -1.50 -8.50 4.80
N VAL A 162 -0.48 -9.37 4.90
CA VAL A 162 -0.15 -10.28 3.81
C VAL A 162 -1.06 -11.50 3.83
N ASP A 163 -1.63 -11.83 2.70
CA ASP A 163 -2.46 -13.02 2.50
C ASP A 163 -1.57 -14.26 2.39
N LEU A 164 -1.65 -15.14 3.40
CA LEU A 164 -0.80 -16.33 3.47
C LEU A 164 -1.25 -17.45 2.51
N GLU A 165 -2.48 -17.37 1.96
CA GLU A 165 -2.96 -18.29 0.94
C GLU A 165 -2.44 -17.90 -0.46
N LYS A 166 -2.18 -16.60 -0.69
CA LYS A 166 -1.64 -16.08 -1.95
C LYS A 166 -0.12 -16.05 -1.96
N TYR A 167 0.49 -15.65 -0.84
CA TYR A 167 1.95 -15.48 -0.72
C TYR A 167 2.51 -16.46 0.30
N PHE A 168 3.21 -17.46 -0.20
CA PHE A 168 3.80 -18.54 0.60
C PHE A 168 5.11 -19.00 -0.03
N PRO A 169 6.02 -19.62 0.75
CA PRO A 169 7.26 -20.15 0.21
C PRO A 169 6.99 -21.35 -0.69
N ILE A 170 7.65 -21.37 -1.86
CA ILE A 170 7.60 -22.47 -2.83
C ILE A 170 9.05 -23.00 -3.00
N GLU A 171 9.24 -24.30 -2.85
CA GLU A 171 10.55 -24.91 -3.13
C GLU A 171 10.81 -24.91 -4.65
N PRO A 172 12.06 -24.75 -5.10
CA PRO A 172 12.37 -24.66 -6.54
C PRO A 172 11.81 -25.80 -7.39
N LYS A 173 11.77 -27.01 -6.84
CA LYS A 173 11.23 -28.19 -7.53
C LYS A 173 9.70 -28.19 -7.71
N ASP A 174 9.00 -27.40 -6.89
CA ASP A 174 7.55 -27.32 -6.84
C ASP A 174 7.01 -26.08 -7.60
N LEU A 175 7.90 -25.26 -8.18
CA LEU A 175 7.50 -24.14 -9.03
C LEU A 175 6.79 -24.64 -10.29
N PRO A 176 5.60 -24.12 -10.61
CA PRO A 176 4.89 -24.49 -11.83
C PRO A 176 5.61 -23.95 -13.07
N LYS A 177 5.47 -24.64 -14.21
CA LYS A 177 6.06 -24.22 -15.47
C LYS A 177 5.16 -23.22 -16.21
N THR A 178 4.86 -22.08 -15.57
CA THR A 178 4.14 -20.96 -16.22
C THR A 178 5.06 -20.28 -17.25
N GLU A 179 4.48 -19.48 -18.15
CA GLU A 179 5.24 -18.70 -19.13
C GLU A 179 6.24 -17.76 -18.43
N LEU A 180 5.83 -17.15 -17.31
CA LEU A 180 6.70 -16.30 -16.51
C LEU A 180 7.89 -17.06 -15.94
N VAL A 181 7.65 -18.24 -15.34
CA VAL A 181 8.73 -19.07 -14.74
C VAL A 181 9.70 -19.54 -15.82
N GLN A 182 9.18 -20.00 -16.98
CA GLN A 182 10.03 -20.39 -18.11
C GLN A 182 10.87 -19.20 -18.64
N SER A 183 10.29 -18.01 -18.70
CA SER A 183 11.01 -16.78 -19.07
C SER A 183 12.11 -16.44 -18.06
N LEU A 184 11.85 -16.59 -16.77
CA LEU A 184 12.84 -16.37 -15.71
C LEU A 184 13.97 -17.43 -15.74
N ASP A 185 13.68 -18.66 -16.13
CA ASP A 185 14.69 -19.72 -16.30
C ASP A 185 15.73 -19.38 -17.37
N THR A 186 15.37 -18.56 -18.38
CA THR A 186 16.29 -18.11 -19.45
C THR A 186 17.31 -17.06 -18.99
N ILE A 187 17.14 -16.47 -17.80
CA ILE A 187 18.10 -15.51 -17.23
C ILE A 187 19.44 -16.23 -17.01
N GLU A 188 20.52 -15.66 -17.54
CA GLU A 188 21.85 -16.28 -17.46
C GLU A 188 22.43 -16.25 -16.04
N GLU A 189 22.16 -15.17 -15.31
CA GLU A 189 22.73 -14.92 -13.97
C GLU A 189 22.07 -15.81 -12.90
N ASP A 190 22.89 -16.36 -12.01
CA ASP A 190 22.43 -17.13 -10.84
C ASP A 190 21.96 -16.25 -9.68
N PHE A 191 22.26 -14.94 -9.74
CA PHE A 191 21.89 -13.97 -8.74
C PHE A 191 21.20 -12.78 -9.40
N SER A 192 19.95 -12.56 -9.04
CA SER A 192 19.23 -11.35 -9.45
C SER A 192 18.65 -10.62 -8.25
N PHE A 193 18.79 -9.29 -8.25
CA PHE A 193 17.97 -8.43 -7.42
C PHE A 193 16.61 -8.22 -8.09
N LEU A 194 15.55 -8.12 -7.29
CA LEU A 194 14.20 -7.83 -7.77
C LEU A 194 13.77 -6.45 -7.29
N TYR A 195 13.22 -5.67 -8.20
CA TYR A 195 12.47 -4.46 -7.91
C TYR A 195 11.01 -4.62 -8.34
N VAL A 196 10.06 -4.26 -7.48
CA VAL A 196 8.62 -4.25 -7.77
C VAL A 196 8.04 -2.89 -7.39
N GLY A 197 7.48 -2.19 -8.38
CA GLY A 197 6.87 -0.88 -8.16
C GLY A 197 6.64 -0.10 -9.45
N HIS A 198 5.83 0.95 -9.39
CA HIS A 198 5.65 1.87 -10.51
C HIS A 198 6.85 2.81 -10.67
N TRP A 199 7.21 3.13 -11.89
CA TRP A 199 8.15 4.20 -12.19
C TRP A 199 7.40 5.52 -12.30
N LEU A 200 7.32 6.24 -11.22
CA LEU A 200 6.51 7.45 -11.11
C LEU A 200 7.13 8.64 -11.87
N ARG A 201 6.35 9.72 -11.98
CA ARG A 201 6.77 10.99 -12.56
C ARG A 201 7.91 11.61 -11.73
N GLY A 202 8.88 12.21 -12.41
CA GLY A 202 10.00 12.95 -11.83
C GLY A 202 11.24 12.88 -12.73
N ALA A 203 12.20 13.79 -12.51
CA ALA A 203 13.53 13.66 -13.07
C ALA A 203 14.22 12.39 -12.56
N ILE A 204 15.32 11.97 -13.19
CA ILE A 204 16.08 10.78 -12.77
C ILE A 204 16.56 10.96 -11.33
N GLY A 205 16.15 10.03 -10.45
CA GLY A 205 16.48 10.08 -9.03
C GLY A 205 15.59 11.04 -8.22
N GLU A 206 14.55 11.63 -8.83
CA GLU A 206 13.64 12.53 -8.13
C GLU A 206 12.21 11.99 -8.00
N ASP A 207 11.85 10.93 -8.71
CA ASP A 207 10.57 10.27 -8.49
C ASP A 207 10.50 9.60 -7.11
N ARG A 208 9.31 9.52 -6.52
CA ARG A 208 9.10 8.98 -5.17
C ARG A 208 9.63 7.55 -5.01
N LYS A 209 9.43 6.70 -6.00
CA LYS A 209 9.92 5.31 -5.96
C LYS A 209 11.42 5.20 -6.22
N ASN A 210 12.04 6.30 -6.68
CA ASN A 210 13.48 6.42 -6.91
C ASN A 210 14.05 5.36 -7.87
N THR A 211 13.20 4.93 -8.82
CA THR A 211 13.50 3.83 -9.75
C THR A 211 14.72 4.14 -10.61
N GLY A 212 14.82 5.38 -11.11
CA GLY A 212 15.95 5.81 -11.93
C GLY A 212 17.28 5.77 -11.18
N LEU A 213 17.31 6.21 -9.91
CA LEU A 213 18.50 6.12 -9.07
C LEU A 213 18.88 4.67 -8.79
N LEU A 214 17.91 3.80 -8.51
CA LEU A 214 18.15 2.36 -8.30
C LEU A 214 18.84 1.75 -9.53
N VAL A 215 18.30 2.00 -10.73
CA VAL A 215 18.88 1.51 -11.99
C VAL A 215 20.32 2.02 -12.16
N LYS A 216 20.54 3.33 -11.98
CA LYS A 216 21.87 3.92 -12.10
C LYS A 216 22.86 3.35 -11.08
N THR A 217 22.44 3.26 -9.82
CA THR A 217 23.28 2.71 -8.74
C THR A 217 23.64 1.24 -9.00
N PHE A 218 22.70 0.43 -9.49
CA PHE A 218 22.97 -0.96 -9.85
C PHE A 218 23.98 -1.08 -10.99
N LEU A 219 23.81 -0.31 -12.06
CA LEU A 219 24.74 -0.31 -13.21
C LEU A 219 26.15 0.13 -12.80
N GLU A 220 26.28 1.22 -12.05
CA GLU A 220 27.57 1.73 -11.55
C GLU A 220 28.25 0.73 -10.59
N THR A 221 27.47 0.02 -9.78
CA THR A 221 27.95 -0.97 -8.80
C THR A 221 28.60 -2.18 -9.46
N PHE A 222 28.00 -2.66 -10.56
CA PHE A 222 28.39 -3.92 -11.16
C PHE A 222 29.00 -3.81 -12.56
N LYS A 223 29.21 -2.58 -13.09
CA LYS A 223 29.93 -2.39 -14.36
C LYS A 223 31.30 -3.08 -14.34
N ASN A 224 31.71 -3.60 -15.47
CA ASN A 224 32.98 -4.28 -15.70
C ASN A 224 33.24 -5.55 -14.87
N LYS A 225 32.24 -6.07 -14.17
CA LYS A 225 32.36 -7.36 -13.48
C LYS A 225 32.17 -8.50 -14.47
N LYS A 226 33.01 -9.56 -14.36
CA LYS A 226 32.88 -10.77 -15.19
C LYS A 226 31.60 -11.55 -14.87
N LYS A 227 31.29 -11.70 -13.58
CA LYS A 227 30.09 -12.35 -13.05
C LYS A 227 29.27 -11.29 -12.31
N ALA A 228 28.60 -10.43 -13.05
CA ALA A 228 27.68 -9.46 -12.48
C ALA A 228 26.35 -10.13 -12.14
N PRO A 229 25.64 -9.71 -11.09
CA PRO A 229 24.25 -10.09 -10.89
C PRO A 229 23.36 -9.38 -11.93
N ALA A 230 22.10 -9.82 -12.05
CA ALA A 230 21.08 -9.12 -12.81
C ALA A 230 20.16 -8.27 -11.92
N LEU A 231 19.45 -7.33 -12.54
CA LEU A 231 18.31 -6.62 -11.94
C LEU A 231 17.04 -7.00 -12.70
N ILE A 232 16.11 -7.65 -12.04
CA ILE A 232 14.76 -7.91 -12.56
C ILE A 232 13.86 -6.78 -12.07
N MET A 233 13.16 -6.12 -12.99
CA MET A 233 12.28 -5.01 -12.70
C MET A 233 10.85 -5.36 -13.12
N LYS A 234 9.94 -5.52 -12.15
CA LYS A 234 8.49 -5.55 -12.39
C LYS A 234 7.99 -4.13 -12.23
N THR A 235 7.86 -3.41 -13.36
CA THR A 235 7.55 -1.98 -13.33
C THR A 235 6.77 -1.53 -14.57
N MET A 236 6.03 -0.45 -14.40
CA MET A 236 5.33 0.33 -15.44
C MET A 236 5.19 1.78 -14.99
N THR A 237 4.90 2.71 -15.90
CA THR A 237 4.70 4.13 -15.57
C THR A 237 3.22 4.50 -15.46
N GLY A 238 2.35 3.75 -16.10
CA GLY A 238 0.90 3.96 -16.16
C GLY A 238 0.16 2.65 -16.45
N PRO A 239 -1.02 2.69 -17.07
CA PRO A 239 -1.73 1.50 -17.51
C PRO A 239 -0.91 0.68 -18.49
N ALA A 240 -0.94 -0.65 -18.34
CA ALA A 240 -0.19 -1.58 -19.18
C ALA A 240 -0.50 -1.40 -20.68
N SER A 241 0.51 -1.05 -21.47
CA SER A 241 0.41 -0.89 -22.92
C SER A 241 1.78 -1.02 -23.58
N ILE A 242 1.80 -1.21 -24.89
CA ILE A 242 3.03 -1.20 -25.67
C ILE A 242 3.74 0.16 -25.56
N MET A 243 2.99 1.26 -25.51
CA MET A 243 3.55 2.61 -25.37
C MET A 243 4.22 2.79 -24.02
N ASP A 244 3.58 2.35 -22.93
CA ASP A 244 4.14 2.40 -21.58
C ASP A 244 5.40 1.54 -21.47
N ARG A 245 5.37 0.32 -22.02
CA ARG A 245 6.57 -0.54 -22.09
C ARG A 245 7.72 0.14 -22.78
N ASN A 246 7.48 0.77 -23.93
CA ASN A 246 8.50 1.48 -24.70
C ASN A 246 9.04 2.70 -23.92
N GLU A 247 8.20 3.38 -23.15
CA GLU A 247 8.62 4.49 -22.29
C GLU A 247 9.56 4.00 -21.18
N VAL A 248 9.21 2.90 -20.49
CA VAL A 248 10.10 2.27 -19.49
C VAL A 248 11.45 1.88 -20.11
N LEU A 249 11.43 1.23 -21.29
CA LEU A 249 12.65 0.83 -21.99
C LEU A 249 13.52 2.03 -22.38
N LYS A 250 12.93 3.15 -22.84
CA LYS A 250 13.65 4.39 -23.14
C LYS A 250 14.32 4.98 -21.90
N LYS A 251 13.64 4.98 -20.76
CA LYS A 251 14.21 5.43 -19.48
C LYS A 251 15.40 4.57 -19.06
N ILE A 252 15.28 3.26 -19.13
CA ILE A 252 16.39 2.33 -18.84
C ILE A 252 17.57 2.60 -19.78
N ASP A 253 17.32 2.70 -21.09
CA ASP A 253 18.35 2.93 -22.10
C ASP A 253 19.07 4.28 -21.90
N ALA A 254 18.34 5.35 -21.57
CA ALA A 254 18.93 6.65 -21.26
C ALA A 254 19.90 6.57 -20.07
N ILE A 255 19.55 5.82 -19.02
CA ILE A 255 20.44 5.61 -17.87
C ILE A 255 21.63 4.74 -18.27
N ARG A 256 21.43 3.67 -19.04
CA ARG A 256 22.51 2.80 -19.55
C ARG A 256 23.55 3.60 -20.34
N LYS A 257 23.10 4.51 -21.22
CA LYS A 257 23.98 5.38 -22.00
C LYS A 257 24.77 6.38 -21.14
N SER A 258 24.30 6.71 -19.95
CA SER A 258 25.00 7.59 -19.01
C SER A 258 26.11 6.90 -18.21
N VAL A 259 26.20 5.56 -18.26
CA VAL A 259 27.19 4.77 -17.50
C VAL A 259 28.17 4.10 -18.47
N GLN A 260 29.43 4.41 -18.34
CA GLN A 260 30.49 3.85 -19.20
C GLN A 260 30.97 2.48 -18.72
N GLY A 261 31.34 1.61 -19.65
CA GLY A 261 31.89 0.28 -19.42
C GLY A 261 30.94 -0.84 -19.81
N ARG A 262 31.32 -2.10 -19.54
CA ARG A 262 30.44 -3.26 -19.73
C ARG A 262 29.43 -3.31 -18.61
N LEU A 263 28.15 -3.19 -18.94
CA LEU A 263 27.04 -3.08 -17.99
C LEU A 263 26.43 -4.46 -17.67
N PRO A 264 25.95 -4.67 -16.43
CA PRO A 264 25.15 -5.82 -16.06
C PRO A 264 23.80 -5.82 -16.77
N ASN A 265 23.14 -6.99 -16.80
CA ASN A 265 21.83 -7.14 -17.42
C ASN A 265 20.70 -6.60 -16.54
N ILE A 266 19.68 -6.06 -17.20
CA ILE A 266 18.42 -5.64 -16.60
C ILE A 266 17.30 -6.33 -17.39
N TYR A 267 16.42 -7.02 -16.68
CA TYR A 267 15.27 -7.71 -17.25
C TYR A 267 13.98 -6.99 -16.83
N LEU A 268 13.09 -6.74 -17.78
CA LEU A 268 11.83 -6.04 -17.54
C LEU A 268 10.64 -7.01 -17.62
N ILE A 269 9.89 -7.09 -16.54
CA ILE A 269 8.55 -7.67 -16.50
C ILE A 269 7.58 -6.49 -16.52
N HIS A 270 6.85 -6.35 -17.63
CA HIS A 270 5.94 -5.24 -17.86
C HIS A 270 4.49 -5.74 -17.98
N GLY A 271 3.58 -4.96 -17.42
CA GLY A 271 2.15 -5.28 -17.44
C GLY A 271 1.63 -5.87 -16.13
N ASP A 272 0.33 -6.12 -16.10
CA ASP A 272 -0.32 -6.77 -14.97
C ASP A 272 -0.06 -8.29 -15.04
N ILE A 273 0.18 -8.90 -13.90
CA ILE A 273 0.34 -10.34 -13.72
C ILE A 273 -0.50 -10.79 -12.52
N GLU A 274 -0.96 -12.02 -12.54
CA GLU A 274 -1.77 -12.61 -11.47
C GLU A 274 -0.99 -12.71 -10.16
N ASP A 275 -1.69 -12.65 -9.01
CA ASP A 275 -1.07 -12.80 -7.68
C ASP A 275 -0.24 -14.08 -7.55
N SER A 276 -0.69 -15.19 -8.18
CA SER A 276 0.03 -16.46 -8.23
C SER A 276 1.37 -16.31 -8.95
N ASP A 277 1.42 -15.61 -10.07
CA ASP A 277 2.64 -15.36 -10.82
C ASP A 277 3.58 -14.39 -10.07
N VAL A 278 3.01 -13.43 -9.32
CA VAL A 278 3.83 -12.61 -8.40
C VAL A 278 4.50 -13.47 -7.34
N ASN A 279 3.77 -14.44 -6.76
CA ASN A 279 4.36 -15.37 -5.79
C ASN A 279 5.41 -16.29 -6.43
N HIS A 280 5.19 -16.76 -7.67
CA HIS A 280 6.19 -17.52 -8.44
C HIS A 280 7.46 -16.70 -8.68
N LEU A 281 7.32 -15.44 -9.09
CA LEU A 281 8.44 -14.50 -9.25
C LEU A 281 9.24 -14.35 -7.96
N TYR A 282 8.56 -14.15 -6.83
CA TYR A 282 9.21 -13.99 -5.52
C TYR A 282 9.98 -15.26 -5.11
N ASN A 283 9.47 -16.44 -5.41
CA ASN A 283 10.08 -17.71 -5.05
C ASN A 283 11.10 -18.20 -6.08
N HIS A 284 11.16 -17.65 -7.30
CA HIS A 284 12.05 -18.11 -8.35
C HIS A 284 13.52 -18.17 -7.89
N PRO A 285 14.27 -19.28 -8.15
CA PRO A 285 15.63 -19.46 -7.63
C PRO A 285 16.65 -18.43 -8.12
N LYS A 286 16.42 -17.81 -9.29
CA LYS A 286 17.25 -16.72 -9.81
C LYS A 286 17.07 -15.41 -9.02
N VAL A 287 15.91 -15.16 -8.44
CA VAL A 287 15.64 -14.01 -7.56
C VAL A 287 16.23 -14.30 -6.19
N LYS A 288 17.23 -13.53 -5.76
CA LYS A 288 17.91 -13.73 -4.48
C LYS A 288 17.53 -12.71 -3.43
N ALA A 289 17.25 -11.47 -3.81
CA ALA A 289 16.91 -10.41 -2.87
C ALA A 289 15.97 -9.38 -3.53
N MET A 290 15.11 -8.74 -2.75
CA MET A 290 14.38 -7.55 -3.20
C MET A 290 15.16 -6.29 -2.81
N ILE A 291 15.14 -5.28 -3.68
CA ILE A 291 15.72 -3.98 -3.41
C ILE A 291 14.72 -2.87 -3.72
N ASN A 292 14.55 -1.92 -2.79
CA ASN A 292 13.70 -0.78 -2.96
C ASN A 292 14.33 0.46 -2.30
N LEU A 293 14.74 1.44 -3.12
CA LEU A 293 15.36 2.69 -2.67
C LEU A 293 14.35 3.84 -2.67
N THR A 294 13.09 3.56 -2.32
CA THR A 294 12.01 4.54 -2.29
C THR A 294 12.31 5.73 -1.39
N LYS A 295 11.80 6.90 -1.74
CA LYS A 295 11.81 8.12 -0.92
C LYS A 295 10.67 8.15 0.11
N GLY A 296 9.69 7.25 -0.03
CA GLY A 296 8.56 7.07 0.89
C GLY A 296 7.54 6.07 0.40
N GLU A 297 6.96 5.33 1.33
CA GLU A 297 5.86 4.39 1.16
C GLU A 297 4.79 4.65 2.22
N GLY A 298 3.52 4.59 1.85
CA GLY A 298 2.46 4.55 2.84
C GLY A 298 2.53 3.31 3.71
N PHE A 299 2.82 2.14 3.10
CA PHE A 299 3.05 0.88 3.81
C PHE A 299 4.17 0.05 3.18
N GLY A 300 4.14 -0.16 1.85
CA GLY A 300 5.14 -0.97 1.15
C GLY A 300 4.71 -2.43 0.95
N ARG A 301 3.47 -2.65 0.53
CA ARG A 301 2.86 -3.97 0.34
C ARG A 301 3.74 -4.98 -0.42
N PRO A 302 4.38 -4.67 -1.56
CA PRO A 302 5.25 -5.64 -2.25
C PRO A 302 6.43 -6.12 -1.42
N LEU A 303 6.97 -5.26 -0.53
CA LEU A 303 8.04 -5.64 0.39
C LEU A 303 7.53 -6.65 1.43
N LEU A 304 6.32 -6.42 1.98
CA LEU A 304 5.71 -7.36 2.93
C LEU A 304 5.41 -8.71 2.26
N GLU A 305 4.81 -8.71 1.07
CA GLU A 305 4.51 -9.92 0.29
C GLU A 305 5.79 -10.71 -0.02
N PHE A 306 6.86 -10.02 -0.44
CA PHE A 306 8.14 -10.65 -0.72
C PHE A 306 8.76 -11.34 0.49
N THR A 307 8.50 -10.88 1.73
CA THR A 307 9.01 -11.56 2.93
C THR A 307 8.62 -13.04 2.96
N ARG A 308 7.47 -13.40 2.34
CA ARG A 308 6.99 -14.79 2.33
C ARG A 308 7.89 -15.74 1.54
N SER A 309 8.69 -15.24 0.61
CA SER A 309 9.70 -16.02 -0.09
C SER A 309 10.90 -16.40 0.79
N LYS A 310 10.99 -15.91 2.04
CA LYS A 310 12.11 -16.10 2.99
C LYS A 310 13.44 -15.52 2.50
N LYS A 311 13.43 -14.68 1.47
CA LYS A 311 14.61 -14.03 0.90
C LYS A 311 14.84 -12.65 1.53
N PRO A 312 16.09 -12.17 1.54
CA PRO A 312 16.43 -10.91 2.19
C PRO A 312 16.01 -9.68 1.39
N ILE A 313 15.86 -8.56 2.10
CA ILE A 313 15.41 -7.27 1.56
C ILE A 313 16.44 -6.18 1.86
N ILE A 314 16.71 -5.35 0.85
CA ILE A 314 17.37 -4.04 0.97
C ILE A 314 16.30 -2.96 0.76
N ALA A 315 16.11 -2.06 1.72
CA ALA A 315 15.13 -0.98 1.62
C ALA A 315 15.64 0.31 2.24
N SER A 316 15.05 1.46 1.86
CA SER A 316 15.34 2.75 2.50
C SER A 316 15.00 2.71 3.99
N ASN A 317 15.80 3.35 4.84
CA ASN A 317 15.52 3.48 6.27
C ASN A 317 14.54 4.63 6.56
N TRP A 318 13.37 4.58 5.94
CA TRP A 318 12.36 5.64 6.05
C TRP A 318 10.98 5.13 5.63
N SER A 319 9.93 5.62 6.31
CA SER A 319 8.53 5.50 5.96
C SER A 319 7.82 4.20 6.34
N GLY A 320 6.64 3.95 5.77
CA GLY A 320 5.68 2.98 6.27
C GLY A 320 6.14 1.53 6.31
N HIS A 321 7.07 1.12 5.45
CA HIS A 321 7.62 -0.24 5.49
C HIS A 321 8.50 -0.53 6.73
N LEU A 322 8.90 0.51 7.48
CA LEU A 322 9.63 0.31 8.73
C LEU A 322 8.77 -0.29 9.84
N ASP A 323 7.45 -0.26 9.72
CA ASP A 323 6.56 -0.89 10.68
C ASP A 323 6.75 -2.42 10.71
N PHE A 324 7.11 -3.04 9.58
CA PHE A 324 7.35 -4.49 9.46
C PHE A 324 8.78 -4.87 9.07
N LEU A 325 9.56 -3.98 8.45
CA LEU A 325 10.98 -4.24 8.15
C LEU A 325 11.85 -3.95 9.37
N ASN A 326 11.92 -4.92 10.28
CA ASN A 326 12.77 -4.82 11.44
C ASN A 326 14.25 -4.75 11.03
N LYS A 327 14.98 -3.73 11.54
CA LYS A 327 16.41 -3.50 11.27
C LYS A 327 17.34 -4.67 11.62
N GLU A 328 16.89 -5.58 12.49
CA GLU A 328 17.64 -6.80 12.82
C GLU A 328 17.60 -7.82 11.67
N PHE A 329 16.54 -7.79 10.85
CA PHE A 329 16.26 -8.79 9.84
C PHE A 329 16.32 -8.26 8.42
N ALA A 330 16.11 -6.95 8.19
CA ALA A 330 16.23 -6.29 6.91
C ALA A 330 17.49 -5.43 6.84
N SER A 331 18.00 -5.19 5.63
CA SER A 331 19.10 -4.25 5.39
C SER A 331 18.55 -2.89 5.01
N LEU A 332 18.64 -1.94 5.94
CA LEU A 332 18.10 -0.61 5.77
C LEU A 332 19.18 0.37 5.31
N VAL A 333 18.95 1.02 4.18
CA VAL A 333 19.85 2.02 3.58
C VAL A 333 19.65 3.36 4.29
N PRO A 334 20.68 3.93 4.95
CA PRO A 334 20.59 5.24 5.57
C PRO A 334 20.43 6.34 4.51
N GLY A 335 20.12 7.55 4.95
CA GLY A 335 19.96 8.70 4.08
C GLY A 335 19.56 9.94 4.84
N GLU A 336 19.09 10.93 4.13
CA GLU A 336 18.72 12.24 4.64
C GLU A 336 17.34 12.66 4.17
N VAL A 337 16.63 13.45 4.98
CA VAL A 337 15.37 14.09 4.56
C VAL A 337 15.71 15.39 3.81
N LYS A 338 15.33 15.47 2.52
CA LYS A 338 15.63 16.58 1.62
C LYS A 338 14.35 17.21 1.05
N PRO A 339 14.38 18.49 0.65
CA PRO A 339 13.26 19.11 -0.07
C PRO A 339 12.89 18.29 -1.32
N VAL A 340 11.61 18.26 -1.66
CA VAL A 340 11.13 17.66 -2.90
C VAL A 340 11.63 18.48 -4.09
N HIS A 341 11.96 17.80 -5.19
CA HIS A 341 12.33 18.46 -6.43
C HIS A 341 11.09 19.01 -7.15
N GLU A 342 11.22 20.16 -7.82
CA GLU A 342 10.11 20.82 -8.52
C GLU A 342 9.39 19.93 -9.55
N SER A 343 10.12 18.99 -10.19
CA SER A 343 9.56 18.07 -11.20
C SER A 343 8.51 17.11 -10.66
N VAL A 344 8.41 16.95 -9.34
CA VAL A 344 7.46 16.03 -8.67
C VAL A 344 6.37 16.76 -7.91
N VAL A 345 6.46 18.09 -7.80
CA VAL A 345 5.42 18.90 -7.14
C VAL A 345 4.08 18.68 -7.84
N GLN A 346 3.08 18.38 -7.04
CA GLN A 346 1.71 18.11 -7.50
C GLN A 346 0.73 18.73 -6.50
N ASP A 347 -0.19 19.56 -7.01
CA ASP A 347 -1.20 20.22 -6.17
C ASP A 347 -1.83 19.21 -5.19
N ARG A 348 -1.98 19.61 -3.94
CA ARG A 348 -2.51 18.87 -2.78
C ARG A 348 -1.81 17.57 -2.41
N LEU A 349 -1.04 16.95 -3.30
CA LEU A 349 -0.40 15.64 -3.03
C LEU A 349 1.06 15.78 -2.62
N ILE A 350 1.86 16.55 -3.36
CA ILE A 350 3.28 16.79 -3.05
C ILE A 350 3.51 18.28 -3.03
N LEU A 351 3.58 18.85 -1.83
CA LEU A 351 3.78 20.27 -1.64
C LEU A 351 5.22 20.69 -1.92
N LYS A 352 5.43 21.88 -2.49
CA LYS A 352 6.76 22.41 -2.79
C LYS A 352 7.65 22.56 -1.54
N GLU A 353 7.02 22.88 -0.40
CA GLU A 353 7.67 23.07 0.90
C GLU A 353 7.97 21.75 1.62
N SER A 354 7.42 20.65 1.12
CA SER A 354 7.57 19.35 1.75
C SER A 354 8.93 18.71 1.49
N LYS A 355 9.26 17.73 2.31
CA LYS A 355 10.50 16.97 2.26
C LYS A 355 10.18 15.48 2.23
N TRP A 356 11.09 14.70 1.69
CA TRP A 356 11.09 13.26 1.73
C TRP A 356 12.50 12.69 1.85
N PHE A 357 12.59 11.38 1.97
CA PHE A 357 13.87 10.71 2.19
C PHE A 357 14.69 10.58 0.90
N ALA A 358 15.98 10.82 1.00
CA ALA A 358 16.98 10.57 -0.04
C ALA A 358 17.94 9.49 0.46
N PRO A 359 17.80 8.22 0.04
CA PRO A 359 18.68 7.14 0.48
C PRO A 359 20.11 7.31 -0.08
N ASP A 360 21.10 6.90 0.69
CA ASP A 360 22.51 6.91 0.29
C ASP A 360 22.80 5.83 -0.76
N ALA A 361 22.97 6.26 -2.01
CA ALA A 361 23.27 5.37 -3.13
C ALA A 361 24.61 4.64 -2.97
N SER A 362 25.60 5.26 -2.32
CA SER A 362 26.92 4.66 -2.06
C SER A 362 26.80 3.51 -1.06
N PHE A 363 26.05 3.72 0.00
CA PHE A 363 25.76 2.67 0.98
C PHE A 363 24.94 1.52 0.35
N ALA A 364 23.93 1.86 -0.48
CA ALA A 364 23.18 0.86 -1.22
C ALA A 364 24.07 0.01 -2.15
N SER A 365 25.05 0.66 -2.83
CA SER A 365 26.07 -0.02 -3.64
C SER A 365 26.92 -1.00 -2.82
N LEU A 366 27.36 -0.59 -1.63
CA LEU A 366 28.11 -1.48 -0.73
C LEU A 366 27.28 -2.68 -0.29
N LEU A 367 26.02 -2.46 0.12
CA LEU A 367 25.11 -3.54 0.50
C LEU A 367 24.86 -4.52 -0.67
N MET A 368 24.63 -4.02 -1.88
CA MET A 368 24.43 -4.89 -3.04
C MET A 368 25.65 -5.76 -3.31
N LYS A 369 26.88 -5.22 -3.21
CA LYS A 369 28.12 -6.01 -3.35
C LYS A 369 28.25 -7.07 -2.27
N ASP A 370 27.95 -6.71 -1.03
CA ASP A 370 28.02 -7.66 0.10
C ASP A 370 26.98 -8.76 -0.01
N TYR A 371 25.77 -8.46 -0.47
CA TYR A 371 24.74 -9.48 -0.75
C TYR A 371 25.21 -10.53 -1.77
N VAL A 372 25.89 -10.11 -2.84
CA VAL A 372 26.44 -11.03 -3.84
C VAL A 372 27.57 -11.87 -3.27
N ASN A 373 28.42 -11.29 -2.41
CA ASN A 373 29.62 -11.97 -1.87
C ASN A 373 29.30 -12.85 -0.65
N SER A 374 28.33 -12.46 0.18
CA SER A 374 28.09 -13.03 1.52
C SER A 374 26.62 -13.43 1.72
N TYR A 375 25.94 -13.90 0.67
CA TYR A 375 24.48 -14.12 0.61
C TYR A 375 23.91 -14.94 1.77
N LYS A 376 24.59 -16.00 2.21
CA LYS A 376 24.09 -16.96 3.20
C LYS A 376 23.69 -16.29 4.54
N GLY A 377 24.44 -15.29 4.98
CA GLY A 377 24.13 -14.52 6.18
C GLY A 377 22.83 -13.72 6.04
N TYR A 378 22.64 -13.11 4.88
CA TYR A 378 21.42 -12.34 4.55
C TYR A 378 20.21 -13.23 4.36
N GLU A 379 20.37 -14.41 3.75
CA GLU A 379 19.29 -15.40 3.62
C GLU A 379 18.74 -15.80 5.01
N THR A 380 19.62 -16.00 6.00
CA THR A 380 19.21 -16.29 7.37
C THR A 380 18.38 -15.16 7.97
N LYS A 381 18.76 -13.89 7.73
CA LYS A 381 17.95 -12.73 8.12
C LYS A 381 16.59 -12.71 7.42
N GLY A 382 16.53 -13.01 6.12
CA GLY A 382 15.30 -13.12 5.37
C GLY A 382 14.33 -14.16 5.94
N LYS A 383 14.82 -15.32 6.36
CA LYS A 383 14.02 -16.36 7.04
C LYS A 383 13.43 -15.86 8.37
N ARG A 384 14.20 -15.11 9.17
CA ARG A 384 13.72 -14.49 10.41
C ARG A 384 12.67 -13.43 10.16
N LEU A 385 12.89 -12.57 9.16
CA LEU A 385 11.91 -11.56 8.75
C LEU A 385 10.61 -12.20 8.29
N ALA A 386 10.67 -13.28 7.50
CA ALA A 386 9.50 -14.02 7.06
C ALA A 386 8.67 -14.57 8.21
N HIS A 387 9.31 -15.10 9.24
CA HIS A 387 8.62 -15.56 10.45
C HIS A 387 7.98 -14.40 11.19
N TYR A 388 8.72 -13.32 11.45
CA TYR A 388 8.23 -12.13 12.13
C TYR A 388 7.00 -11.53 11.42
N CYS A 389 7.06 -11.37 10.09
CA CYS A 389 5.95 -10.80 9.33
C CYS A 389 4.74 -11.74 9.28
N LYS A 390 4.94 -13.04 9.23
CA LYS A 390 3.85 -14.02 9.32
C LYS A 390 3.06 -13.87 10.63
N GLU A 391 3.75 -13.80 11.74
CA GLU A 391 3.13 -13.76 13.08
C GLU A 391 2.49 -12.41 13.43
N ASN A 392 2.96 -11.30 12.81
CA ASN A 392 2.55 -9.96 13.21
C ASN A 392 1.82 -9.17 12.12
N PHE A 393 1.98 -9.53 10.82
CA PHE A 393 1.48 -8.75 9.69
C PHE A 393 0.74 -9.63 8.66
N SER A 394 0.16 -10.75 9.08
CA SER A 394 -0.73 -11.53 8.22
C SER A 394 -2.09 -10.85 8.05
N PHE A 395 -2.86 -11.29 7.05
CA PHE A 395 -4.23 -10.84 6.84
C PHE A 395 -5.10 -11.09 8.07
N GLU A 396 -4.95 -12.24 8.72
CA GLU A 396 -5.69 -12.60 9.92
C GLU A 396 -5.37 -11.63 11.07
N LYS A 397 -4.11 -11.24 11.24
CA LYS A 397 -3.72 -10.23 12.24
C LYS A 397 -4.29 -8.85 11.95
N MET A 398 -4.36 -8.46 10.69
CA MET A 398 -5.03 -7.24 10.26
C MET A 398 -6.53 -7.31 10.53
N GLN A 399 -7.17 -8.43 10.25
CA GLN A 399 -8.59 -8.67 10.55
C GLN A 399 -8.86 -8.57 12.07
N GLU A 400 -8.08 -9.26 12.91
CA GLU A 400 -8.18 -9.18 14.38
C GLU A 400 -8.07 -7.71 14.86
N LYS A 401 -7.12 -6.95 14.30
CA LYS A 401 -6.95 -5.53 14.63
C LYS A 401 -8.16 -4.70 14.21
N LEU A 402 -8.69 -4.91 13.00
CA LEU A 402 -9.90 -4.22 12.53
C LEU A 402 -11.11 -4.54 13.40
N GLU A 403 -11.31 -5.79 13.77
CA GLU A 403 -12.41 -6.20 14.66
C GLU A 403 -12.30 -5.52 16.02
N ALA A 404 -11.11 -5.49 16.62
CA ALA A 404 -10.87 -4.79 17.89
C ALA A 404 -11.17 -3.28 17.79
N ILE A 405 -10.78 -2.63 16.67
CA ILE A 405 -11.07 -1.21 16.42
C ILE A 405 -12.60 -1.01 16.31
N MET A 406 -13.29 -1.86 15.55
CA MET A 406 -14.74 -1.77 15.37
C MET A 406 -15.49 -2.02 16.69
N ASP A 407 -15.11 -3.05 17.46
CA ASP A 407 -15.75 -3.38 18.74
C ASP A 407 -15.59 -2.26 19.79
N LYS A 408 -14.46 -1.53 19.74
CA LYS A 408 -14.18 -0.39 20.62
C LYS A 408 -14.98 0.87 20.24
N ASN A 409 -15.12 1.14 18.94
CA ASN A 409 -15.53 2.46 18.47
C ASN A 409 -16.91 2.48 17.78
N ALA A 410 -17.35 1.35 17.17
CA ALA A 410 -18.65 1.32 16.48
C ALA A 410 -19.82 1.46 17.47
N PRO A 411 -20.88 2.20 17.10
CA PRO A 411 -22.05 2.36 17.96
C PRO A 411 -22.68 1.00 18.29
N LYS A 412 -22.80 0.68 19.56
CA LYS A 412 -23.57 -0.47 20.01
C LYS A 412 -25.06 -0.15 19.85
N LYS A 413 -25.83 -1.05 19.24
CA LYS A 413 -27.29 -0.89 19.19
C LYS A 413 -27.84 -0.89 20.61
N VAL A 414 -28.43 0.22 21.03
CA VAL A 414 -29.19 0.29 22.27
C VAL A 414 -30.54 -0.38 22.03
N GLU A 415 -30.86 -1.44 22.77
CA GLU A 415 -32.21 -1.97 22.80
C GLU A 415 -33.15 -0.97 23.49
N ILE A 416 -33.90 -0.24 22.71
CA ILE A 416 -35.04 0.52 23.26
C ILE A 416 -36.13 -0.49 23.57
N LYS A 417 -36.20 -0.93 24.82
CA LYS A 417 -37.40 -1.65 25.31
C LYS A 417 -38.54 -0.64 25.32
N LEU A 418 -39.36 -0.68 24.29
CA LEU A 418 -40.62 0.07 24.30
C LEU A 418 -41.43 -0.35 25.53
N PRO A 419 -41.93 0.61 26.35
CA PRO A 419 -42.82 0.24 27.46
C PRO A 419 -44.02 -0.48 26.91
N ASN A 420 -44.44 -1.57 27.59
CA ASN A 420 -45.66 -2.28 27.27
C ASN A 420 -46.85 -1.31 27.33
N ILE A 421 -47.31 -0.84 26.21
CA ILE A 421 -48.52 -0.02 26.11
C ILE A 421 -49.68 -0.98 26.40
N LYS A 422 -50.25 -0.85 27.60
CA LYS A 422 -51.52 -1.58 27.92
C LYS A 422 -52.55 -1.16 26.87
N LYS A 423 -53.16 -2.17 26.19
CA LYS A 423 -54.29 -1.91 25.30
C LYS A 423 -55.37 -1.18 26.09
N ILE A 424 -55.69 0.04 25.73
CA ILE A 424 -56.85 0.76 26.22
C ILE A 424 -58.08 0.06 25.62
N SER A 425 -58.84 -0.63 26.44
CA SER A 425 -60.16 -1.12 26.04
C SER A 425 -61.10 0.07 25.95
N LEU A 426 -61.59 0.37 24.76
CA LEU A 426 -62.69 1.33 24.57
C LEU A 426 -63.94 0.81 25.29
N PRO A 427 -64.69 1.67 26.03
CA PRO A 427 -65.95 1.26 26.64
C PRO A 427 -66.94 0.83 25.54
N LYS A 428 -67.61 -0.31 25.76
CA LYS A 428 -68.72 -0.74 24.91
C LYS A 428 -69.81 0.37 24.95
N LYS A 429 -70.27 0.80 23.76
CA LYS A 429 -71.49 1.55 23.67
C LYS A 429 -72.62 0.61 24.07
N ASP A 430 -73.32 0.95 25.14
CA ASP A 430 -74.60 0.34 25.44
C ASP A 430 -75.60 0.93 24.42
N ASP A 431 -76.35 0.00 23.78
CA ASP A 431 -77.47 0.32 22.89
C ASP A 431 -78.68 0.79 23.69
#